data_e366913a00ee201cb3536a4a4eff872c
#
_entry.id   e366913a00ee201cb3536a4a4eff872c
#
_cell.length_a   1.000
_cell.length_b   1.000
_cell.length_c   1.000
_cell.angle_alpha   90.00
_cell.angle_beta   90.00
_cell.angle_gamma   90.00
#
_symmetry.space_group_name_H-M   'P 1'
#
loop_
_entity.id
_entity.type
_entity.pdbx_description
1 polymer ?
#
loop_
_entity_poly.entity_id
_entity_poly.type
_entity_poly.pdbx_seq_one_letter_code
_entity_poly.pdbx_strand_id
1 'polypeptide(L)'
;TTLLLATEAQRRNYKIYYYQTKDLSFVNNKVFATCKEVELNENKKKFYTIKNIRKVDLSKVQFILMRQNPPFNMNYITATYLLEKISHKTKILNDPAAVRGIPEKLSSIYFTRYMPPSIFTTGIKEIIKFRKKYKKIVIKPTHGFGGNRIFFVNSKTKINKITRYLKVNEHVMAQKFLPQIKQGDKRVFIIDGKVKGAIKRIPKKKSIVSNLGQGGTAIKTKLNKKEINIAKKVAYFLKKNNILFAGIDLVSNYLLGDINVTSPTGLRNFKDLSGIDLSVDVWNCLERYKKN
;
A
#
# COMPACT_ATOMS: atom_id res chain seq x y z
N THR A 1 10.20 5.13 2.23
CA THR A 1 9.44 4.71 3.42
C THR A 1 10.16 3.63 4.18
N THR A 2 10.50 2.49 3.56
CA THR A 2 11.16 1.38 4.29
C THR A 2 12.47 1.81 4.95
N LEU A 3 13.34 2.51 4.23
CA LEU A 3 14.57 3.06 4.80
C LEU A 3 14.28 3.99 5.99
N LEU A 4 13.33 4.93 5.86
CA LEU A 4 12.97 5.86 6.91
C LEU A 4 12.49 5.14 8.19
N LEU A 5 11.65 4.10 8.03
CA LEU A 5 11.22 3.27 9.15
C LEU A 5 12.38 2.49 9.80
N ALA A 6 13.30 1.98 9.00
CA ALA A 6 14.47 1.26 9.51
C ALA A 6 15.47 2.20 10.20
N THR A 7 15.69 3.41 9.67
CA THR A 7 16.53 4.40 10.32
C THR A 7 15.97 4.82 11.68
N GLU A 8 14.65 5.01 11.79
CA GLU A 8 14.02 5.32 13.08
C GLU A 8 14.15 4.15 14.07
N ALA A 9 14.08 2.89 13.60
CA ALA A 9 14.38 1.72 14.43
C ALA A 9 15.82 1.77 14.97
N GLN A 10 16.79 2.06 14.11
CA GLN A 10 18.20 2.17 14.52
C GLN A 10 18.42 3.29 15.54
N ARG A 11 17.75 4.45 15.38
CA ARG A 11 17.77 5.54 16.36
C ARG A 11 17.24 5.11 17.74
N ARG A 12 16.30 4.14 17.77
CA ARG A 12 15.76 3.55 19.00
C ARG A 12 16.59 2.39 19.52
N ASN A 13 17.83 2.25 19.04
CA ASN A 13 18.77 1.20 19.41
C ASN A 13 18.31 -0.24 19.06
N TYR A 14 17.41 -0.41 18.08
CA TYR A 14 17.08 -1.72 17.56
C TYR A 14 18.15 -2.20 16.58
N LYS A 15 18.55 -3.46 16.70
CA LYS A 15 19.32 -4.16 15.67
C LYS A 15 18.44 -4.45 14.46
N ILE A 16 18.95 -4.18 13.27
CA ILE A 16 18.19 -4.31 12.03
C ILE A 16 18.59 -5.59 11.30
N TYR A 17 17.61 -6.47 11.09
CA TYR A 17 17.73 -7.67 10.29
C TYR A 17 16.94 -7.51 8.99
N TYR A 18 17.61 -7.60 7.86
CA TYR A 18 16.97 -7.53 6.54
C TYR A 18 16.91 -8.91 5.90
N TYR A 19 15.73 -9.31 5.44
CA TYR A 19 15.51 -10.54 4.67
C TYR A 19 14.46 -10.33 3.59
N GLN A 20 14.41 -11.24 2.61
CA GLN A 20 13.38 -11.29 1.58
C GLN A 20 12.44 -12.49 1.82
N THR A 21 11.26 -12.49 1.22
CA THR A 21 10.28 -13.57 1.40
C THR A 21 10.82 -14.96 1.01
N LYS A 22 11.70 -15.03 0.02
CA LYS A 22 12.39 -16.27 -0.38
C LYS A 22 13.34 -16.84 0.67
N ASP A 23 13.73 -16.02 1.64
CA ASP A 23 14.65 -16.41 2.71
C ASP A 23 13.90 -17.01 3.90
N LEU A 24 12.54 -16.99 3.89
CA LEU A 24 11.70 -17.57 4.94
C LEU A 24 11.69 -19.08 4.87
N SER A 25 11.68 -19.72 6.02
CA SER A 25 11.51 -21.17 6.16
C SER A 25 10.73 -21.52 7.43
N PHE A 26 9.92 -22.59 7.35
CA PHE A 26 9.22 -23.17 8.50
C PHE A 26 9.80 -24.55 8.76
N VAL A 27 10.45 -24.73 9.90
CA VAL A 27 11.13 -25.96 10.27
C VAL A 27 10.91 -26.24 11.76
N ASN A 28 10.51 -27.45 12.10
CA ASN A 28 10.30 -27.87 13.50
C ASN A 28 9.43 -26.87 14.30
N ASN A 29 8.29 -26.49 13.74
CA ASN A 29 7.32 -25.57 14.32
C ASN A 29 7.84 -24.16 14.62
N LYS A 30 8.91 -23.74 13.95
CA LYS A 30 9.52 -22.41 14.05
C LYS A 30 9.65 -21.75 12.69
N VAL A 31 9.56 -20.43 12.67
CA VAL A 31 9.76 -19.61 11.47
C VAL A 31 11.15 -18.97 11.53
N PHE A 32 11.96 -19.26 10.53
CA PHE A 32 13.31 -18.71 10.38
C PHE A 32 13.40 -17.85 9.12
N ALA A 33 14.36 -16.94 9.12
CA ALA A 33 14.83 -16.29 7.91
C ALA A 33 16.36 -16.23 7.88
N THR A 34 16.96 -16.37 6.68
CA THR A 34 18.36 -16.01 6.47
C THR A 34 18.44 -14.49 6.35
N CYS A 35 18.94 -13.86 7.40
CA CYS A 35 18.93 -12.41 7.57
C CYS A 35 20.33 -11.82 7.37
N LYS A 36 20.38 -10.63 6.77
CA LYS A 36 21.53 -9.73 6.81
C LYS A 36 21.34 -8.78 7.99
N GLU A 37 22.25 -8.82 8.96
CA GLU A 37 22.35 -7.80 9.98
C GLU A 37 22.97 -6.55 9.35
N VAL A 38 22.25 -5.43 9.38
CA VAL A 38 22.64 -4.21 8.66
C VAL A 38 22.71 -3.02 9.61
N GLU A 39 23.69 -2.17 9.35
CA GLU A 39 23.80 -0.83 9.91
C GLU A 39 23.49 0.19 8.81
N LEU A 40 22.56 1.10 9.11
CA LEU A 40 22.08 2.10 8.16
C LEU A 40 22.94 3.37 8.26
N ASN A 41 23.19 3.97 7.10
CA ASN A 41 23.94 5.21 6.99
C ASN A 41 23.26 6.14 5.97
N GLU A 42 22.55 7.15 6.48
CA GLU A 42 21.77 8.07 5.64
C GLU A 42 22.65 8.96 4.74
N ASN A 43 23.90 9.20 5.12
CA ASN A 43 24.80 10.15 4.46
C ASN A 43 25.74 9.53 3.43
N LYS A 44 25.69 8.20 3.22
CA LYS A 44 26.53 7.50 2.25
C LYS A 44 25.77 7.13 0.99
N LYS A 45 26.48 7.10 -0.15
CA LYS A 45 25.91 6.56 -1.42
C LYS A 45 25.34 5.15 -1.24
N LYS A 46 25.96 4.32 -0.38
CA LYS A 46 25.45 3.02 0.05
C LYS A 46 24.74 3.19 1.39
N PHE A 47 23.41 3.13 1.37
CA PHE A 47 22.53 3.39 2.52
C PHE A 47 22.68 2.41 3.69
N TYR A 48 23.35 1.29 3.51
CA TYR A 48 23.58 0.31 4.57
C TYR A 48 24.91 -0.44 4.39
N THR A 49 25.42 -0.94 5.50
CA THR A 49 26.55 -1.87 5.56
C THR A 49 26.06 -3.19 6.14
N ILE A 50 26.44 -4.31 5.53
CA ILE A 50 26.15 -5.64 6.06
C ILE A 50 27.23 -5.96 7.09
N LYS A 51 26.83 -6.25 8.34
CA LYS A 51 27.73 -6.67 9.42
C LYS A 51 27.88 -8.18 9.47
N ASN A 52 26.77 -8.90 9.29
CA ASN A 52 26.75 -10.35 9.38
C ASN A 52 25.59 -10.94 8.58
N ILE A 53 25.68 -12.23 8.23
CA ILE A 53 24.60 -13.00 7.62
C ILE A 53 24.38 -14.24 8.48
N ARG A 54 23.14 -14.43 8.96
CA ARG A 54 22.81 -15.55 9.84
C ARG A 54 21.34 -15.98 9.74
N LYS A 55 21.09 -17.22 10.10
CA LYS A 55 19.72 -17.74 10.26
C LYS A 55 19.16 -17.24 11.60
N VAL A 56 18.01 -16.54 11.56
CA VAL A 56 17.36 -15.94 12.72
C VAL A 56 16.01 -16.62 12.96
N ASP A 57 15.74 -17.01 14.18
CA ASP A 57 14.40 -17.42 14.63
C ASP A 57 13.54 -16.16 14.77
N LEU A 58 12.58 -15.98 13.88
CA LEU A 58 11.76 -14.77 13.82
C LEU A 58 10.78 -14.65 15.01
N SER A 59 10.54 -15.71 15.78
CA SER A 59 9.77 -15.64 17.03
C SER A 59 10.52 -14.97 18.19
N LYS A 60 11.83 -14.77 18.03
CA LYS A 60 12.71 -14.13 19.02
C LYS A 60 12.99 -12.67 18.73
N VAL A 61 12.48 -12.11 17.61
CA VAL A 61 12.59 -10.69 17.32
C VAL A 61 11.40 -9.93 17.88
N GLN A 62 11.62 -8.69 18.29
CA GLN A 62 10.56 -7.87 18.90
C GLN A 62 9.53 -7.40 17.88
N PHE A 63 9.99 -7.00 16.69
CA PHE A 63 9.15 -6.43 15.64
C PHE A 63 9.53 -6.99 14.27
N ILE A 64 8.53 -7.18 13.41
CA ILE A 64 8.72 -7.47 11.99
C ILE A 64 7.95 -6.42 11.19
N LEU A 65 8.65 -5.70 10.34
CA LEU A 65 8.03 -4.81 9.37
C LEU A 65 7.83 -5.57 8.05
N MET A 66 6.60 -6.01 7.81
CA MET A 66 6.24 -6.72 6.59
C MET A 66 6.15 -5.73 5.42
N ARG A 67 7.32 -5.43 4.82
CA ARG A 67 7.51 -4.44 3.77
C ARG A 67 7.86 -5.06 2.43
N GLN A 68 7.37 -6.28 2.18
CA GLN A 68 7.62 -6.98 0.94
C GLN A 68 7.00 -6.26 -0.26
N ASN A 69 7.71 -6.34 -1.39
CA ASN A 69 7.23 -5.73 -2.63
C ASN A 69 6.08 -6.53 -3.23
N PRO A 70 5.16 -5.87 -3.96
CA PRO A 70 4.18 -6.57 -4.79
C PRO A 70 4.90 -7.41 -5.87
N PRO A 71 4.22 -8.40 -6.49
CA PRO A 71 2.76 -8.56 -6.55
C PRO A 71 2.16 -9.24 -5.31
N PHE A 72 0.90 -8.93 -5.02
CA PHE A 72 0.10 -9.64 -4.02
C PHE A 72 -0.43 -10.95 -4.64
N ASN A 73 0.41 -11.98 -4.59
CA ASN A 73 0.18 -13.30 -5.18
C ASN A 73 0.35 -14.40 -4.14
N MET A 74 0.29 -15.67 -4.56
CA MET A 74 0.40 -16.80 -3.63
C MET A 74 1.71 -16.84 -2.85
N ASN A 75 2.83 -16.36 -3.40
CA ASN A 75 4.10 -16.24 -2.65
C ASN A 75 3.99 -15.19 -1.54
N TYR A 76 3.32 -14.07 -1.84
CA TYR A 76 3.03 -13.04 -0.83
C TYR A 76 2.16 -13.63 0.29
N ILE A 77 1.07 -14.31 -0.08
CA ILE A 77 0.12 -14.93 0.85
C ILE A 77 0.80 -16.00 1.69
N THR A 78 1.63 -16.86 1.09
CA THR A 78 2.42 -17.88 1.81
C THR A 78 3.30 -17.25 2.88
N ALA A 79 4.02 -16.17 2.55
CA ALA A 79 4.84 -15.45 3.54
C ALA A 79 3.99 -14.92 4.70
N THR A 80 2.77 -14.42 4.44
CA THR A 80 1.87 -13.97 5.51
C THR A 80 1.42 -15.11 6.42
N TYR A 81 1.14 -16.31 5.89
CA TYR A 81 0.80 -17.48 6.71
C TYR A 81 1.96 -17.89 7.61
N LEU A 82 3.18 -17.93 7.10
CA LEU A 82 4.36 -18.23 7.91
C LEU A 82 4.54 -17.22 9.04
N LEU A 83 4.44 -15.93 8.75
CA LEU A 83 4.57 -14.88 9.74
C LEU A 83 3.43 -14.89 10.77
N GLU A 84 2.22 -15.21 10.38
CA GLU A 84 1.08 -15.32 11.29
C GLU A 84 1.32 -16.35 12.41
N LYS A 85 2.01 -17.47 12.11
CA LYS A 85 2.36 -18.50 13.11
C LYS A 85 3.11 -17.95 14.32
N ILE A 86 3.82 -16.85 14.15
CA ILE A 86 4.61 -16.22 15.23
C ILE A 86 4.01 -14.88 15.71
N SER A 87 2.88 -14.45 15.16
CA SER A 87 2.26 -13.16 15.49
C SER A 87 1.83 -13.03 16.94
N HIS A 88 1.71 -14.16 17.67
CA HIS A 88 1.46 -14.19 19.12
C HIS A 88 2.71 -13.84 19.96
N LYS A 89 3.94 -14.00 19.40
CA LYS A 89 5.23 -13.71 20.06
C LYS A 89 5.86 -12.41 19.57
N THR A 90 5.73 -12.14 18.29
CA THR A 90 6.37 -11.02 17.60
C THR A 90 5.33 -10.04 17.07
N LYS A 91 5.50 -8.75 17.32
CA LYS A 91 4.61 -7.73 16.75
C LYS A 91 4.94 -7.50 15.28
N ILE A 92 3.97 -7.69 14.40
CA ILE A 92 4.14 -7.59 12.95
C ILE A 92 3.35 -6.39 12.41
N LEU A 93 3.95 -5.57 11.60
CA LEU A 93 3.36 -4.40 10.92
C LEU A 93 3.20 -4.67 9.42
N ASN A 94 2.01 -4.71 8.86
CA ASN A 94 0.69 -4.84 9.51
C ASN A 94 0.47 -6.31 9.88
N ASP A 95 -0.60 -6.56 10.63
CA ASP A 95 -1.00 -7.94 10.98
C ASP A 95 -1.15 -8.80 9.70
N PRO A 96 -0.51 -9.99 9.62
CA PRO A 96 -0.48 -10.80 8.39
C PRO A 96 -1.87 -11.28 7.95
N ALA A 97 -2.74 -11.67 8.87
CA ALA A 97 -4.09 -12.10 8.57
C ALA A 97 -4.94 -10.93 8.08
N ALA A 98 -4.80 -9.78 8.71
CA ALA A 98 -5.48 -8.55 8.30
C ALA A 98 -5.07 -8.11 6.88
N VAL A 99 -3.79 -8.19 6.54
CA VAL A 99 -3.32 -7.85 5.17
C VAL A 99 -3.91 -8.79 4.12
N ARG A 100 -4.07 -10.08 4.43
CA ARG A 100 -4.77 -11.02 3.52
C ARG A 100 -6.25 -10.70 3.39
N GLY A 101 -6.90 -10.34 4.50
CA GLY A 101 -8.34 -10.06 4.56
C GLY A 101 -8.74 -8.70 3.98
N ILE A 102 -7.78 -7.79 3.75
CA ILE A 102 -8.02 -6.43 3.25
C ILE A 102 -7.22 -6.18 1.97
N PRO A 103 -7.55 -6.85 0.84
CA PRO A 103 -6.90 -6.59 -0.43
C PRO A 103 -7.14 -5.16 -0.88
N GLU A 104 -6.08 -4.48 -1.35
CA GLU A 104 -6.03 -3.02 -1.58
C GLU A 104 -7.24 -2.44 -2.31
N LYS A 105 -7.68 -3.05 -3.43
CA LYS A 105 -8.82 -2.54 -4.21
C LYS A 105 -10.15 -3.14 -3.79
N LEU A 106 -10.19 -4.43 -3.45
CA LEU A 106 -11.45 -5.08 -3.10
C LEU A 106 -12.03 -4.53 -1.80
N SER A 107 -11.21 -4.17 -0.84
CA SER A 107 -11.68 -3.56 0.41
C SER A 107 -12.39 -2.21 0.22
N SER A 108 -12.19 -1.56 -0.92
CA SER A 108 -12.90 -0.33 -1.26
C SER A 108 -14.41 -0.55 -1.50
N ILE A 109 -14.86 -1.80 -1.69
CA ILE A 109 -16.28 -2.16 -1.82
C ILE A 109 -17.09 -1.68 -0.60
N TYR A 110 -16.50 -1.67 0.59
CA TYR A 110 -17.13 -1.14 1.81
C TYR A 110 -17.30 0.38 1.81
N PHE A 111 -16.72 1.09 0.82
CA PHE A 111 -16.71 2.54 0.71
C PHE A 111 -17.28 3.06 -0.61
N THR A 112 -18.09 2.27 -1.32
CA THR A 112 -18.62 2.61 -2.66
C THR A 112 -19.31 3.97 -2.71
N ARG A 113 -20.01 4.39 -1.62
CA ARG A 113 -20.63 5.73 -1.52
C ARG A 113 -19.64 6.89 -1.57
N TYR A 114 -18.37 6.63 -1.29
CA TYR A 114 -17.28 7.61 -1.33
C TYR A 114 -16.40 7.48 -2.58
N MET A 115 -16.70 6.52 -3.44
CA MET A 115 -15.99 6.28 -4.68
C MET A 115 -16.68 6.95 -5.87
N PRO A 116 -15.97 7.24 -6.97
CA PRO A 116 -16.65 7.43 -8.26
C PRO A 116 -17.46 6.18 -8.59
N PRO A 117 -18.52 6.27 -9.40
CA PRO A 117 -19.21 5.08 -9.86
C PRO A 117 -18.25 4.01 -10.32
N SER A 118 -18.36 2.81 -9.77
CA SER A 118 -17.42 1.70 -9.96
C SER A 118 -18.18 0.38 -10.03
N ILE A 119 -17.64 -0.58 -10.79
CA ILE A 119 -18.06 -1.98 -10.80
C ILE A 119 -16.84 -2.89 -10.67
N PHE A 120 -17.05 -4.06 -10.09
CA PHE A 120 -16.07 -5.14 -10.03
C PHE A 120 -16.62 -6.31 -10.83
N THR A 121 -15.89 -6.79 -11.84
CA THR A 121 -16.43 -7.80 -12.77
C THR A 121 -15.33 -8.51 -13.55
N THR A 122 -15.65 -9.70 -14.07
CA THR A 122 -14.91 -10.40 -15.14
C THR A 122 -15.62 -10.27 -16.49
N GLY A 123 -16.87 -9.77 -16.49
CA GLY A 123 -17.78 -9.80 -17.62
C GLY A 123 -17.59 -8.62 -18.58
N ILE A 124 -17.42 -8.92 -19.87
CA ILE A 124 -17.34 -7.89 -20.92
C ILE A 124 -18.65 -7.12 -21.09
N LYS A 125 -19.80 -7.79 -20.90
CA LYS A 125 -21.13 -7.16 -21.07
C LYS A 125 -21.35 -6.04 -20.04
N GLU A 126 -20.96 -6.25 -18.80
CA GLU A 126 -21.05 -5.27 -17.70
C GLU A 126 -20.16 -4.05 -18.00
N ILE A 127 -18.94 -4.29 -18.48
CA ILE A 127 -18.01 -3.20 -18.84
C ILE A 127 -18.56 -2.39 -20.02
N ILE A 128 -19.13 -3.02 -21.03
CA ILE A 128 -19.73 -2.33 -22.17
C ILE A 128 -20.93 -1.47 -21.71
N LYS A 129 -21.83 -2.03 -20.86
CA LYS A 129 -22.95 -1.31 -20.27
C LYS A 129 -22.48 -0.11 -19.43
N PHE A 130 -21.46 -0.31 -18.62
CA PHE A 130 -20.88 0.73 -17.79
C PHE A 130 -20.23 1.85 -18.62
N ARG A 131 -19.46 1.49 -19.69
CA ARG A 131 -18.90 2.43 -20.65
C ARG A 131 -19.98 3.23 -21.38
N LYS A 132 -21.08 2.56 -21.79
CA LYS A 132 -22.22 3.24 -22.46
C LYS A 132 -22.78 4.34 -21.57
N LYS A 133 -22.90 4.08 -20.23
CA LYS A 133 -23.41 5.03 -19.24
C LYS A 133 -22.45 6.20 -18.98
N TYR A 134 -21.16 5.91 -18.76
CA TYR A 134 -20.21 6.93 -18.27
C TYR A 134 -19.26 7.49 -19.35
N LYS A 135 -19.31 6.99 -20.59
CA LYS A 135 -18.54 7.42 -21.78
C LYS A 135 -17.02 7.27 -21.63
N LYS A 136 -16.42 7.71 -20.52
CA LYS A 136 -14.99 7.59 -20.20
C LYS A 136 -14.84 6.86 -18.88
N ILE A 137 -14.13 5.74 -18.91
CA ILE A 137 -13.87 4.89 -17.74
C ILE A 137 -12.40 4.48 -17.70
N VAL A 138 -11.95 4.05 -16.53
CA VAL A 138 -10.67 3.36 -16.35
C VAL A 138 -10.93 1.95 -15.86
N ILE A 139 -10.17 0.99 -16.37
CA ILE A 139 -10.21 -0.41 -15.92
C ILE A 139 -8.87 -0.70 -15.26
N LYS A 140 -8.92 -1.30 -14.08
CA LYS A 140 -7.76 -1.61 -13.24
C LYS A 140 -7.84 -3.08 -12.81
N PRO A 141 -6.76 -3.88 -12.85
CA PRO A 141 -6.76 -5.22 -12.25
C PRO A 141 -7.02 -5.12 -10.74
N THR A 142 -7.84 -6.00 -10.17
CA THR A 142 -8.14 -5.98 -8.72
C THR A 142 -6.89 -6.20 -7.86
N HIS A 143 -5.96 -7.03 -8.32
CA HIS A 143 -4.69 -7.32 -7.66
C HIS A 143 -3.49 -6.57 -8.28
N GLY A 144 -3.76 -5.57 -9.13
CA GLY A 144 -2.73 -4.70 -9.70
C GLY A 144 -2.19 -3.71 -8.68
N PHE A 145 -0.95 -3.26 -8.86
CA PHE A 145 -0.24 -2.34 -7.98
C PHE A 145 0.50 -1.26 -8.77
N GLY A 146 0.85 -0.18 -8.10
CA GLY A 146 1.74 0.85 -8.63
C GLY A 146 1.22 1.61 -9.85
N GLY A 147 -0.09 1.53 -10.16
CA GLY A 147 -0.66 2.11 -11.37
C GLY A 147 -0.39 1.29 -12.65
N ASN A 148 0.21 0.11 -12.52
CA ASN A 148 0.46 -0.77 -13.66
C ASN A 148 -0.86 -1.29 -14.24
N ARG A 149 -0.87 -1.45 -15.58
CA ARG A 149 -2.02 -1.98 -16.33
C ARG A 149 -3.32 -1.20 -16.14
N ILE A 150 -3.28 0.10 -15.81
CA ILE A 150 -4.47 0.95 -15.86
C ILE A 150 -4.82 1.18 -17.34
N PHE A 151 -6.05 0.79 -17.72
CA PHE A 151 -6.54 0.89 -19.08
C PHE A 151 -7.63 1.95 -19.17
N PHE A 152 -7.34 3.06 -19.87
CA PHE A 152 -8.33 4.08 -20.18
C PHE A 152 -9.18 3.66 -21.36
N VAL A 153 -10.49 3.73 -21.21
CA VAL A 153 -11.49 3.31 -22.19
C VAL A 153 -12.47 4.45 -22.44
N ASN A 154 -12.70 4.73 -23.71
CA ASN A 154 -13.69 5.71 -24.19
C ASN A 154 -14.55 5.14 -25.33
N SER A 155 -15.41 5.95 -25.95
CA SER A 155 -16.29 5.54 -27.04
C SER A 155 -15.54 4.98 -28.26
N LYS A 156 -14.31 5.46 -28.52
CA LYS A 156 -13.48 5.02 -29.67
C LYS A 156 -12.71 3.71 -29.37
N THR A 157 -12.72 3.22 -28.13
CA THR A 157 -11.98 2.00 -27.76
C THR A 157 -12.69 0.78 -28.34
N LYS A 158 -12.01 0.02 -29.22
CA LYS A 158 -12.55 -1.21 -29.83
C LYS A 158 -12.81 -2.28 -28.78
N ILE A 159 -13.92 -3.02 -28.90
CA ILE A 159 -14.34 -4.06 -27.94
C ILE A 159 -13.27 -5.14 -27.80
N ASN A 160 -12.64 -5.57 -28.88
CA ASN A 160 -11.60 -6.61 -28.84
C ASN A 160 -10.39 -6.23 -27.97
N LYS A 161 -10.06 -4.93 -27.84
CA LYS A 161 -9.02 -4.46 -26.90
C LYS A 161 -9.45 -4.67 -25.44
N ILE A 162 -10.72 -4.43 -25.14
CA ILE A 162 -11.27 -4.66 -23.79
C ILE A 162 -11.29 -6.15 -23.49
N THR A 163 -11.75 -6.98 -24.44
CA THR A 163 -11.77 -8.44 -24.29
C THR A 163 -10.37 -9.00 -24.05
N ARG A 164 -9.37 -8.54 -24.83
CA ARG A 164 -7.97 -8.95 -24.65
C ARG A 164 -7.44 -8.55 -23.27
N TYR A 165 -7.77 -7.34 -22.82
CA TYR A 165 -7.40 -6.87 -21.48
C TYR A 165 -7.98 -7.76 -20.37
N LEU A 166 -9.26 -8.15 -20.49
CA LEU A 166 -9.92 -9.03 -19.52
C LEU A 166 -9.32 -10.44 -19.49
N LYS A 167 -8.98 -11.01 -20.66
CA LYS A 167 -8.32 -12.33 -20.72
C LYS A 167 -7.02 -12.40 -19.91
N VAL A 168 -6.30 -11.27 -19.82
CA VAL A 168 -5.01 -11.20 -19.09
C VAL A 168 -5.20 -10.87 -17.61
N ASN A 169 -6.25 -10.12 -17.25
CA ASN A 169 -6.38 -9.55 -15.91
C ASN A 169 -7.54 -10.14 -15.09
N GLU A 170 -8.34 -11.04 -15.70
CA GLU A 170 -9.49 -11.70 -15.05
C GLU A 170 -10.42 -10.72 -14.32
N HIS A 171 -10.36 -10.66 -12.99
CA HIS A 171 -11.15 -9.73 -12.19
C HIS A 171 -10.61 -8.30 -12.26
N VAL A 172 -11.48 -7.37 -12.61
CA VAL A 172 -11.13 -5.96 -12.75
C VAL A 172 -12.11 -5.05 -12.01
N MET A 173 -11.62 -3.89 -11.61
CA MET A 173 -12.46 -2.75 -11.22
C MET A 173 -12.56 -1.80 -12.41
N ALA A 174 -13.78 -1.58 -12.94
CA ALA A 174 -14.04 -0.51 -13.88
C ALA A 174 -14.67 0.68 -13.14
N GLN A 175 -14.14 1.88 -13.37
CA GLN A 175 -14.48 3.08 -12.63
C GLN A 175 -14.68 4.27 -13.58
N LYS A 176 -15.68 5.13 -13.30
CA LYS A 176 -15.86 6.39 -14.02
C LYS A 176 -14.56 7.19 -13.99
N PHE A 177 -14.08 7.62 -15.13
CA PHE A 177 -12.87 8.44 -15.22
C PHE A 177 -13.09 9.83 -14.61
N LEU A 178 -12.18 10.24 -13.74
CA LEU A 178 -12.14 11.57 -13.16
C LEU A 178 -11.05 12.40 -13.87
N PRO A 179 -11.40 13.41 -14.67
CA PRO A 179 -10.42 14.25 -15.37
C PRO A 179 -9.44 14.95 -14.44
N GLN A 180 -9.86 15.20 -13.18
CA GLN A 180 -9.07 15.86 -12.14
C GLN A 180 -7.81 15.07 -11.74
N ILE A 181 -7.72 13.77 -12.09
CA ILE A 181 -6.50 12.97 -11.89
C ILE A 181 -5.28 13.61 -12.57
N LYS A 182 -5.48 14.36 -13.66
CA LYS A 182 -4.42 15.12 -14.33
C LYS A 182 -3.79 16.19 -13.45
N GLN A 183 -4.53 16.69 -12.46
CA GLN A 183 -4.06 17.62 -11.44
C GLN A 183 -3.43 16.91 -10.25
N GLY A 184 -3.43 15.58 -10.27
CA GLY A 184 -2.88 14.70 -9.24
C GLY A 184 -3.93 14.11 -8.31
N ASP A 185 -3.46 13.13 -7.53
CA ASP A 185 -4.19 12.54 -6.41
C ASP A 185 -3.54 12.93 -5.08
N LYS A 186 -4.27 12.70 -3.99
CA LYS A 186 -3.73 12.90 -2.64
C LYS A 186 -3.53 11.54 -1.98
N ARG A 187 -2.25 11.19 -1.67
CA ARG A 187 -1.91 10.09 -0.79
C ARG A 187 -2.06 10.55 0.65
N VAL A 188 -3.02 9.98 1.35
CA VAL A 188 -3.27 10.24 2.76
C VAL A 188 -2.65 9.13 3.60
N PHE A 189 -1.91 9.50 4.65
CA PHE A 189 -1.30 8.56 5.59
C PHE A 189 -2.21 8.35 6.80
N ILE A 190 -2.45 7.07 7.10
CA ILE A 190 -3.26 6.62 8.23
C ILE A 190 -2.37 5.77 9.14
N ILE A 191 -2.29 6.14 10.41
CA ILE A 191 -1.51 5.42 11.43
C ILE A 191 -2.40 5.25 12.65
N ASP A 192 -2.56 4.01 13.11
CA ASP A 192 -3.39 3.64 14.27
C ASP A 192 -4.80 4.24 14.24
N GLY A 193 -5.46 4.16 13.08
CA GLY A 193 -6.82 4.70 12.90
C GLY A 193 -6.91 6.23 12.89
N LYS A 194 -5.78 6.94 12.80
CA LYS A 194 -5.72 8.41 12.75
C LYS A 194 -5.17 8.89 11.41
N VAL A 195 -5.79 9.91 10.85
CA VAL A 195 -5.29 10.62 9.66
C VAL A 195 -4.12 11.50 10.10
N LYS A 196 -2.91 11.24 9.59
CA LYS A 196 -1.67 11.91 10.02
C LYS A 196 -1.17 12.99 9.07
N GLY A 197 -1.55 12.90 7.81
CA GLY A 197 -1.14 13.88 6.80
C GLY A 197 -1.38 13.39 5.39
N ALA A 198 -1.04 14.21 4.42
CA ALA A 198 -1.16 13.88 3.00
C ALA A 198 -0.11 14.59 2.16
N ILE A 199 0.22 13.97 1.03
CA ILE A 199 0.94 14.60 -0.09
C ILE A 199 0.06 14.56 -1.33
N LYS A 200 0.21 15.54 -2.21
CA LYS A 200 -0.39 15.49 -3.54
C LYS A 200 0.66 14.96 -4.53
N ARG A 201 0.26 13.98 -5.35
CA ARG A 201 1.13 13.36 -6.35
C ARG A 201 0.66 13.80 -7.72
N ILE A 202 1.49 14.54 -8.42
CA ILE A 202 1.20 15.04 -9.77
C ILE A 202 1.74 14.04 -10.78
N PRO A 203 0.91 13.54 -11.72
CA PRO A 203 1.38 12.63 -12.76
C PRO A 203 2.34 13.33 -13.73
N LYS A 204 3.20 12.55 -14.40
CA LYS A 204 3.98 13.07 -15.53
C LYS A 204 3.05 13.64 -16.61
N LYS A 205 3.56 14.61 -17.37
CA LYS A 205 2.85 15.19 -18.52
C LYS A 205 2.31 14.07 -19.45
N LYS A 206 1.02 14.15 -19.83
CA LYS A 206 0.28 13.14 -20.60
C LYS A 206 -0.02 11.81 -19.89
N SER A 207 0.35 11.62 -18.62
CA SER A 207 -0.01 10.44 -17.84
C SER A 207 -1.30 10.66 -17.03
N ILE A 208 -1.99 9.56 -16.71
CA ILE A 208 -3.10 9.50 -15.74
C ILE A 208 -2.69 8.74 -14.47
N VAL A 209 -1.40 8.36 -14.37
CA VAL A 209 -0.84 7.62 -13.24
C VAL A 209 0.04 8.56 -12.43
N SER A 210 -0.33 8.83 -11.19
CA SER A 210 0.34 9.78 -10.30
C SER A 210 1.34 9.11 -9.33
N ASN A 211 1.49 7.79 -9.41
CA ASN A 211 2.40 7.04 -8.54
C ASN A 211 3.84 7.55 -8.65
N LEU A 212 4.47 7.79 -7.48
CA LEU A 212 5.86 8.28 -7.41
C LEU A 212 6.84 7.32 -8.10
N GLY A 213 6.65 6.01 -7.98
CA GLY A 213 7.44 4.98 -8.68
C GLY A 213 7.31 5.01 -10.20
N GLN A 214 6.26 5.64 -10.74
CA GLN A 214 6.04 5.89 -12.18
C GLN A 214 6.53 7.29 -12.60
N GLY A 215 7.24 7.97 -11.70
CA GLY A 215 7.82 9.29 -11.92
C GLY A 215 6.84 10.45 -11.71
N GLY A 216 5.80 10.25 -10.92
CA GLY A 216 5.00 11.34 -10.38
C GLY A 216 5.82 12.21 -9.42
N THR A 217 5.43 13.47 -9.27
CA THR A 217 6.07 14.44 -8.36
C THR A 217 5.19 14.67 -7.14
N ALA A 218 5.80 14.63 -5.95
CA ALA A 218 5.10 14.95 -4.71
C ALA A 218 5.15 16.47 -4.43
N ILE A 219 4.02 17.03 -4.02
CA ILE A 219 3.92 18.41 -3.55
C ILE A 219 3.12 18.49 -2.25
N LYS A 220 3.33 19.57 -1.49
CA LYS A 220 2.60 19.86 -0.25
C LYS A 220 1.10 20.04 -0.54
N THR A 221 0.25 19.51 0.35
CA THR A 221 -1.20 19.64 0.23
C THR A 221 -1.88 19.65 1.59
N LYS A 222 -3.14 20.11 1.61
CA LYS A 222 -4.05 19.97 2.74
C LYS A 222 -5.30 19.22 2.29
N LEU A 223 -5.91 18.48 3.18
CA LEU A 223 -7.21 17.84 2.95
C LEU A 223 -8.33 18.84 3.25
N ASN A 224 -9.37 18.84 2.43
CA ASN A 224 -10.59 19.56 2.73
C ASN A 224 -11.52 18.76 3.66
N LYS A 225 -12.62 19.36 4.13
CA LYS A 225 -13.55 18.74 5.07
C LYS A 225 -14.14 17.41 4.57
N LYS A 226 -14.47 17.28 3.27
CA LYS A 226 -15.00 16.05 2.68
C LYS A 226 -13.93 14.95 2.63
N GLU A 227 -12.73 15.29 2.21
CA GLU A 227 -11.58 14.36 2.15
C GLU A 227 -11.20 13.85 3.56
N ILE A 228 -11.21 14.74 4.57
CA ILE A 228 -10.98 14.36 5.97
C ILE A 228 -12.05 13.38 6.46
N ASN A 229 -13.32 13.63 6.13
CA ASN A 229 -14.42 12.72 6.51
C ASN A 229 -14.24 11.33 5.90
N ILE A 230 -13.95 11.24 4.60
CA ILE A 230 -13.66 9.96 3.92
C ILE A 230 -12.49 9.26 4.60
N ALA A 231 -11.38 9.97 4.80
CA ALA A 231 -10.18 9.42 5.41
C ALA A 231 -10.41 8.90 6.83
N LYS A 232 -11.21 9.62 7.65
CA LYS A 232 -11.59 9.18 9.01
C LYS A 232 -12.44 7.90 8.99
N LYS A 233 -13.37 7.76 8.04
CA LYS A 233 -14.18 6.53 7.90
C LYS A 233 -13.33 5.32 7.53
N VAL A 234 -12.41 5.50 6.58
CA VAL A 234 -11.46 4.44 6.23
C VAL A 234 -10.51 4.14 7.39
N ALA A 235 -10.00 5.16 8.08
CA ALA A 235 -9.11 5.00 9.23
C ALA A 235 -9.75 4.19 10.35
N TYR A 236 -11.02 4.44 10.66
CA TYR A 236 -11.79 3.66 11.64
C TYR A 236 -11.93 2.19 11.23
N PHE A 237 -12.28 1.93 9.96
CA PHE A 237 -12.35 0.57 9.42
C PHE A 237 -11.00 -0.15 9.53
N LEU A 238 -9.92 0.49 9.14
CA LEU A 238 -8.58 -0.08 9.20
C LEU A 238 -8.15 -0.44 10.62
N LYS A 239 -8.45 0.44 11.60
CA LYS A 239 -8.17 0.18 13.00
C LYS A 239 -8.94 -1.03 13.53
N LYS A 240 -10.23 -1.14 13.21
CA LYS A 240 -11.05 -2.30 13.60
C LYS A 240 -10.54 -3.63 13.01
N ASN A 241 -9.83 -3.56 11.90
CA ASN A 241 -9.28 -4.72 11.21
C ASN A 241 -7.76 -4.89 11.42
N ASN A 242 -7.20 -4.37 12.51
CA ASN A 242 -5.79 -4.54 12.88
C ASN A 242 -4.76 -4.04 11.84
N ILE A 243 -5.15 -3.07 11.03
CA ILE A 243 -4.23 -2.38 10.12
C ILE A 243 -3.73 -1.12 10.81
N LEU A 244 -2.47 -1.14 11.20
CA LEU A 244 -1.83 -0.04 11.93
C LEU A 244 -1.33 1.06 11.00
N PHE A 245 -0.81 0.70 9.82
CA PHE A 245 -0.26 1.66 8.87
C PHE A 245 -0.81 1.43 7.47
N ALA A 246 -1.42 2.46 6.88
CA ALA A 246 -1.96 2.42 5.54
C ALA A 246 -1.82 3.76 4.80
N GLY A 247 -1.97 3.70 3.48
CA GLY A 247 -2.14 4.86 2.62
C GLY A 247 -3.39 4.74 1.77
N ILE A 248 -4.20 5.81 1.65
CA ILE A 248 -5.34 5.84 0.75
C ILE A 248 -5.18 6.95 -0.29
N ASP A 249 -5.79 6.76 -1.44
CA ASP A 249 -5.66 7.67 -2.57
C ASP A 249 -6.99 8.37 -2.87
N LEU A 250 -6.98 9.71 -2.84
CA LEU A 250 -8.16 10.56 -3.04
C LEU A 250 -7.99 11.46 -4.26
N VAL A 251 -9.06 11.61 -5.04
CA VAL A 251 -9.17 12.60 -6.14
C VAL A 251 -10.53 13.29 -6.07
N SER A 252 -10.54 14.63 -6.06
CA SER A 252 -11.78 15.43 -6.11
C SER A 252 -12.88 14.95 -5.14
N ASN A 253 -12.52 14.73 -3.89
CA ASN A 253 -13.42 14.23 -2.84
C ASN A 253 -13.93 12.79 -3.04
N TYR A 254 -13.24 11.99 -3.84
CA TYR A 254 -13.53 10.57 -4.01
C TYR A 254 -12.35 9.71 -3.60
N LEU A 255 -12.63 8.57 -2.97
CA LEU A 255 -11.69 7.48 -2.76
C LEU A 255 -11.50 6.74 -4.11
N LEU A 256 -10.26 6.63 -4.57
CA LEU A 256 -9.97 5.97 -5.86
C LEU A 256 -10.08 4.44 -5.83
N GLY A 257 -10.30 3.87 -4.65
CA GLY A 257 -10.39 2.44 -4.45
C GLY A 257 -9.03 1.79 -4.13
N ASP A 258 -7.99 2.57 -3.93
CA ASP A 258 -6.68 2.05 -3.50
C ASP A 258 -6.51 2.32 -1.99
N ILE A 259 -6.68 1.25 -1.17
CA ILE A 259 -6.44 1.23 0.28
C ILE A 259 -5.16 0.43 0.52
N ASN A 260 -4.02 1.11 0.49
CA ASN A 260 -2.70 0.48 0.47
C ASN A 260 -2.30 0.03 1.89
N VAL A 261 -2.53 -1.24 2.22
CA VAL A 261 -2.25 -1.85 3.52
C VAL A 261 -0.98 -2.72 3.53
N THR A 262 -0.48 -3.10 2.35
CA THR A 262 0.71 -3.94 2.20
C THR A 262 1.99 -3.17 2.48
N SER A 263 2.40 -2.33 1.56
CA SER A 263 3.65 -1.55 1.67
C SER A 263 3.45 -0.09 1.25
N PRO A 264 2.62 0.70 1.98
CA PRO A 264 2.38 2.09 1.61
C PRO A 264 3.69 2.89 1.55
N THR A 265 3.82 3.74 0.53
CA THR A 265 4.99 4.57 0.24
C THR A 265 4.66 6.06 0.34
N GLY A 266 5.70 6.91 0.36
CA GLY A 266 5.56 8.36 0.36
C GLY A 266 5.92 9.05 1.68
N LEU A 267 6.25 8.33 2.77
CA LEU A 267 6.63 8.96 4.04
C LEU A 267 7.86 9.85 3.90
N ARG A 268 8.86 9.48 3.08
CA ARG A 268 10.04 10.32 2.85
C ARG A 268 9.62 11.64 2.20
N ASN A 269 8.81 11.58 1.14
CA ASN A 269 8.32 12.79 0.49
C ASN A 269 7.48 13.66 1.43
N PHE A 270 6.68 13.05 2.32
CA PHE A 270 5.93 13.79 3.31
C PHE A 270 6.87 14.52 4.30
N LYS A 271 7.90 13.84 4.80
CA LYS A 271 8.93 14.43 5.68
C LYS A 271 9.63 15.60 4.99
N ASP A 272 10.09 15.39 3.76
CA ASP A 272 10.82 16.41 2.99
C ASP A 272 9.96 17.66 2.71
N LEU A 273 8.64 17.50 2.52
CA LEU A 273 7.70 18.59 2.22
C LEU A 273 7.11 19.27 3.45
N SER A 274 6.98 18.57 4.57
CA SER A 274 6.29 19.08 5.77
C SER A 274 7.22 19.34 6.95
N GLY A 275 8.43 18.75 6.96
CA GLY A 275 9.31 18.70 8.12
C GLY A 275 8.92 17.66 9.17
N ILE A 276 7.77 16.97 9.02
CA ILE A 276 7.24 16.02 10.00
C ILE A 276 7.64 14.59 9.62
N ASP A 277 8.25 13.86 10.54
CA ASP A 277 8.64 12.47 10.35
C ASP A 277 7.60 11.50 10.90
N LEU A 278 6.72 10.99 10.05
CA LEU A 278 5.69 10.03 10.43
C LEU A 278 6.24 8.63 10.75
N SER A 279 7.53 8.33 10.52
CA SER A 279 8.13 7.08 10.99
C SER A 279 8.16 7.01 12.51
N VAL A 280 8.34 8.15 13.18
CA VAL A 280 8.25 8.29 14.64
C VAL A 280 6.86 7.85 15.14
N ASP A 281 5.78 8.33 14.49
CA ASP A 281 4.41 7.93 14.83
C ASP A 281 4.17 6.43 14.68
N VAL A 282 4.70 5.84 13.59
CA VAL A 282 4.58 4.38 13.36
C VAL A 282 5.28 3.60 14.47
N TRP A 283 6.50 3.98 14.84
CA TRP A 283 7.26 3.31 15.90
C TRP A 283 6.64 3.51 17.28
N ASN A 284 6.17 4.72 17.62
CA ASN A 284 5.44 4.97 18.85
C ASN A 284 4.20 4.07 18.99
N CYS A 285 3.52 3.79 17.86
CA CYS A 285 2.40 2.86 17.86
C CYS A 285 2.86 1.41 18.02
N LEU A 286 3.92 0.98 17.33
CA LEU A 286 4.43 -0.39 17.43
C LEU A 286 4.85 -0.71 18.86
N GLU A 287 5.57 0.19 19.53
CA GLU A 287 6.05 0.00 20.90
C GLU A 287 4.92 -0.07 21.93
N ARG A 288 3.84 0.70 21.74
CA ARG A 288 2.63 0.59 22.60
C ARG A 288 1.94 -0.78 22.51
N TYR A 289 2.06 -1.44 21.35
CA TYR A 289 1.51 -2.78 21.13
C TYR A 289 2.57 -3.88 21.21
N LYS A 290 3.75 -3.57 21.78
CA LYS A 290 4.78 -4.57 22.08
C LYS A 290 4.16 -5.68 22.93
N LYS A 291 4.34 -6.92 22.52
CA LYS A 291 3.98 -8.07 23.33
C LYS A 291 5.13 -8.36 24.28
N ASN A 292 4.82 -8.52 25.57
CA ASN A 292 5.78 -8.91 26.60
C ASN A 292 6.22 -10.35 26.39
#